data_5739c009272d26ee72b7b5d18aaeb8d1
#
_entry.id   5739c009272d26ee72b7b5d18aaeb8d1
#
_cell.length_a   1.000
_cell.length_b   1.000
_cell.length_c   1.000
_cell.angle_alpha   90.00
_cell.angle_beta   90.00
_cell.angle_gamma   90.00
#
_symmetry.space_group_name_H-M   'P 1'
#
loop_
_entity.id
_entity.type
_entity.pdbx_description
1 polymer ?
#
loop_
_entity_poly.entity_id
_entity_poly.type
_entity_poly.pdbx_seq_one_letter_code
_entity_poly.pdbx_strand_id
1 'polypeptide(L)'
;MELGLTIPLQRQLRYQAPPPYGTEADRRFCWDIHVITLRGRASLLAVHCHSRYAFVLFDLPASAWADLPGVFFTGLRRSFSAAGLTGQTIESYLDRAGACVLTRTHGRREVAFLNRAWDDVLALDYCMDESSTEQPLLDHAVNRKPSRCVGFDGLAPAAERLAISLEVRI
;
A
#
# COMPACT_ATOMS: atom_id res chain seq x y z
N MET A 1 9.62 -6.93 -6.79
CA MET A 1 8.56 -5.97 -6.37
C MET A 1 9.06 -4.54 -6.54
N GLU A 2 8.25 -3.65 -7.06
CA GLU A 2 8.57 -2.24 -7.16
C GLU A 2 7.75 -1.40 -6.18
N LEU A 3 8.43 -0.51 -5.45
CA LEU A 3 7.83 0.46 -4.55
C LEU A 3 8.00 1.87 -5.12
N GLY A 4 6.93 2.42 -5.67
CA GLY A 4 6.90 3.75 -6.25
C GLY A 4 6.79 4.83 -5.18
N LEU A 5 7.82 5.66 -5.06
CA LEU A 5 7.88 6.72 -4.06
C LEU A 5 7.27 8.01 -4.59
N THR A 6 6.29 8.55 -3.88
CA THR A 6 5.79 9.90 -4.17
C THR A 6 6.83 10.98 -3.88
N ILE A 7 6.72 12.14 -4.52
CA ILE A 7 7.64 13.27 -4.28
C ILE A 7 7.70 13.68 -2.80
N PRO A 8 6.59 13.80 -2.04
CA PRO A 8 6.65 14.08 -0.61
C PRO A 8 7.44 13.02 0.17
N LEU A 9 7.25 11.72 -0.15
CA LEU A 9 8.00 10.66 0.50
C LEU A 9 9.50 10.71 0.16
N GLN A 10 9.86 10.97 -1.10
CA GLN A 10 11.27 11.17 -1.49
C GLN A 10 11.93 12.29 -0.69
N ARG A 11 11.21 13.40 -0.45
CA ARG A 11 11.67 14.50 0.41
C ARG A 11 11.84 14.08 1.87
N GLN A 12 10.87 13.34 2.42
CA GLN A 12 10.95 12.77 3.77
C GLN A 12 12.18 11.89 3.94
N LEU A 13 12.51 11.10 2.93
CA LEU A 13 13.68 10.21 2.89
C LEU A 13 14.98 10.92 2.47
N ARG A 14 14.94 12.24 2.22
CA ARG A 14 16.08 13.08 1.82
C ARG A 14 16.80 12.61 0.54
N TYR A 15 16.04 12.11 -0.43
CA TYR A 15 16.58 11.77 -1.74
C TYR A 15 17.20 13.01 -2.40
N GLN A 16 18.46 12.92 -2.83
CA GLN A 16 19.16 14.01 -3.55
C GLN A 16 18.76 14.04 -5.03
N ALA A 17 18.44 12.89 -5.60
CA ALA A 17 17.93 12.76 -6.96
C ALA A 17 16.73 11.79 -6.96
N PRO A 18 15.75 11.99 -7.85
CA PRO A 18 14.62 11.07 -7.95
C PRO A 18 15.07 9.64 -8.25
N PRO A 19 14.44 8.61 -7.67
CA PRO A 19 14.72 7.23 -8.01
C PRO A 19 14.42 6.95 -9.51
N PRO A 20 14.90 5.84 -10.07
CA PRO A 20 14.64 5.46 -11.46
C PRO A 20 13.14 5.25 -11.71
N TYR A 21 12.74 5.21 -12.96
CA TYR A 21 11.42 4.71 -13.34
C TYR A 21 11.36 3.20 -13.13
N GLY A 22 10.19 2.70 -12.73
CA GLY A 22 9.93 1.29 -12.64
C GLY A 22 9.93 0.62 -14.02
N THR A 23 10.29 -0.66 -14.05
CA THR A 23 10.34 -1.50 -15.24
C THR A 23 9.38 -2.69 -15.17
N GLU A 24 8.77 -2.92 -13.99
CA GLU A 24 7.82 -4.02 -13.80
C GLU A 24 6.54 -3.78 -14.58
N ALA A 25 6.27 -4.67 -15.53
CA ALA A 25 5.08 -4.61 -16.36
C ALA A 25 3.83 -5.14 -15.65
N ASP A 26 4.01 -6.10 -14.73
CA ASP A 26 2.91 -6.70 -13.98
C ASP A 26 2.58 -5.87 -12.73
N ARG A 27 1.52 -5.11 -12.83
CA ARG A 27 1.05 -4.22 -11.75
C ARG A 27 0.65 -4.95 -10.47
N ARG A 28 0.55 -6.29 -10.49
CA ARG A 28 0.35 -7.11 -9.29
C ARG A 28 1.56 -7.08 -8.35
N PHE A 29 2.75 -6.72 -8.85
CA PHE A 29 3.98 -6.60 -8.07
C PHE A 29 4.44 -5.15 -7.87
N CYS A 30 3.54 -4.19 -8.11
CA CYS A 30 3.80 -2.77 -7.96
C CYS A 30 2.94 -2.15 -6.85
N TRP A 31 3.58 -1.33 -6.03
CA TRP A 31 2.92 -0.54 -4.98
C TRP A 31 3.38 0.90 -5.08
N ASP A 32 2.46 1.84 -4.95
CA ASP A 32 2.81 3.24 -4.73
C ASP A 32 2.66 3.58 -3.25
N ILE A 33 3.68 4.25 -2.70
CA ILE A 33 3.76 4.58 -1.28
C ILE A 33 3.93 6.08 -1.06
N HIS A 34 3.30 6.56 -0.02
CA HIS A 34 3.20 7.98 0.31
C HIS A 34 3.38 8.22 1.80
N VAL A 35 4.02 9.33 2.17
CA VAL A 35 3.99 9.82 3.54
C VAL A 35 2.73 10.67 3.73
N ILE A 36 1.96 10.33 4.76
CA ILE A 36 0.75 11.06 5.16
C ILE A 36 0.89 11.54 6.60
N THR A 37 0.11 12.53 6.97
CA THR A 37 0.03 12.99 8.36
C THR A 37 -1.32 12.60 8.96
N LEU A 38 -1.30 11.70 9.93
CA LEU A 38 -2.48 11.29 10.69
C LEU A 38 -2.30 11.71 12.15
N ARG A 39 -3.30 12.38 12.72
CA ARG A 39 -3.24 12.89 14.12
C ARG A 39 -1.92 13.61 14.44
N GLY A 40 -1.36 14.35 13.47
CA GLY A 40 -0.08 15.04 13.60
C GLY A 40 1.16 14.15 13.51
N ARG A 41 1.02 12.86 13.21
CA ARG A 41 2.10 11.87 13.16
C ARG A 41 2.41 11.46 11.72
N ALA A 42 3.71 11.34 11.40
CA ALA A 42 4.16 10.88 10.09
C ALA A 42 3.88 9.39 9.94
N SER A 43 3.07 9.04 8.96
CA SER A 43 2.56 7.69 8.72
C SER A 43 2.76 7.30 7.26
N LEU A 44 2.82 6.01 6.97
CA LEU A 44 2.94 5.47 5.62
C LEU A 44 1.57 5.03 5.11
N LEU A 45 1.21 5.46 3.91
CA LEU A 45 0.11 4.91 3.12
C LEU A 45 0.71 4.13 1.94
N ALA A 46 0.36 2.86 1.81
CA ALA A 46 0.73 2.02 0.68
C ALA A 46 -0.51 1.62 -0.12
N VAL A 47 -0.44 1.71 -1.44
CA VAL A 47 -1.56 1.37 -2.34
C VAL A 47 -1.07 0.45 -3.45
N HIS A 48 -1.72 -0.69 -3.59
CA HIS A 48 -1.44 -1.70 -4.61
C HIS A 48 -1.89 -1.21 -6.00
N CYS A 49 -0.97 -1.14 -6.95
CA CYS A 49 -1.21 -0.55 -8.27
C CYS A 49 -2.23 -1.31 -9.11
N HIS A 50 -2.42 -2.61 -8.87
CA HIS A 50 -3.40 -3.42 -9.62
C HIS A 50 -4.80 -3.38 -8.99
N SER A 51 -4.94 -3.70 -7.70
CA SER A 51 -6.24 -3.86 -7.03
C SER A 51 -6.76 -2.61 -6.34
N ARG A 52 -5.91 -1.60 -6.10
CA ARG A 52 -6.15 -0.44 -5.22
C ARG A 52 -6.27 -0.81 -3.73
N TYR A 53 -5.89 -2.02 -3.34
CA TYR A 53 -5.81 -2.38 -1.93
C TYR A 53 -4.84 -1.44 -1.22
N ALA A 54 -5.21 -0.96 -0.05
CA ALA A 54 -4.42 0.01 0.70
C ALA A 54 -4.19 -0.46 2.14
N PHE A 55 -3.04 -0.11 2.72
CA PHE A 55 -2.81 -0.23 4.15
C PHE A 55 -2.04 0.97 4.69
N VAL A 56 -2.18 1.19 5.99
CA VAL A 56 -1.58 2.31 6.72
C VAL A 56 -0.66 1.78 7.81
N LEU A 57 0.51 2.39 7.93
CA LEU A 57 1.39 2.23 9.10
C LEU A 57 1.47 3.58 9.83
N PHE A 58 0.88 3.62 11.02
CA PHE A 58 0.74 4.84 11.81
C PHE A 58 1.98 5.13 12.65
N ASP A 59 2.32 6.42 12.80
CA ASP A 59 3.35 6.97 13.68
C ASP A 59 4.72 6.27 13.54
N LEU A 60 5.26 6.25 12.34
CA LEU A 60 6.53 5.61 12.06
C LEU A 60 7.71 6.40 12.65
N PRO A 61 8.55 5.78 13.50
CA PRO A 61 9.75 6.41 14.03
C PRO A 61 10.82 6.62 12.94
N ALA A 62 11.79 7.47 13.22
CA ALA A 62 12.88 7.78 12.27
C ALA A 62 13.65 6.53 11.79
N SER A 63 13.83 5.54 12.65
CA SER A 63 14.47 4.26 12.29
C SER A 63 13.67 3.46 11.25
N ALA A 64 12.34 3.51 11.32
CA ALA A 64 11.46 2.86 10.34
C ALA A 64 11.59 3.49 8.95
N TRP A 65 11.71 4.82 8.88
CA TRP A 65 11.95 5.50 7.61
C TRP A 65 13.32 5.17 7.01
N ALA A 66 14.32 4.82 7.82
CA ALA A 66 15.63 4.42 7.35
C ALA A 66 15.66 3.01 6.72
N ASP A 67 14.72 2.13 7.13
CA ASP A 67 14.52 0.80 6.54
C ASP A 67 13.11 0.68 5.94
N LEU A 68 12.80 1.54 4.99
CA LEU A 68 11.49 1.57 4.36
C LEU A 68 11.07 0.23 3.73
N PRO A 69 11.94 -0.53 3.01
CA PRO A 69 11.56 -1.84 2.51
C PRO A 69 11.18 -2.84 3.61
N GLY A 70 11.97 -2.95 4.68
CA GLY A 70 11.70 -3.87 5.80
C GLY A 70 10.39 -3.54 6.50
N VAL A 71 10.13 -2.25 6.74
CA VAL A 71 8.88 -1.76 7.33
C VAL A 71 7.69 -2.05 6.41
N PHE A 72 7.82 -1.78 5.12
CA PHE A 72 6.79 -2.07 4.14
C PHE A 72 6.42 -3.57 4.11
N PHE A 73 7.42 -4.46 4.02
CA PHE A 73 7.16 -5.91 3.98
C PHE A 73 6.54 -6.45 5.27
N THR A 74 6.94 -5.91 6.43
CA THR A 74 6.32 -6.26 7.71
C THR A 74 4.85 -5.83 7.73
N GLY A 75 4.56 -4.60 7.35
CA GLY A 75 3.20 -4.07 7.26
C GLY A 75 2.35 -4.82 6.24
N LEU A 76 2.91 -5.16 5.07
CA LEU A 76 2.23 -5.93 4.03
C LEU A 76 1.79 -7.30 4.54
N ARG A 77 2.69 -8.06 5.18
CA ARG A 77 2.35 -9.38 5.77
C ARG A 77 1.22 -9.27 6.77
N ARG A 78 1.28 -8.30 7.66
CA ARG A 78 0.26 -8.09 8.70
C ARG A 78 -1.08 -7.66 8.09
N SER A 79 -1.07 -6.71 7.15
CA SER A 79 -2.27 -6.24 6.47
C SER A 79 -2.93 -7.37 5.66
N PHE A 80 -2.15 -8.17 4.94
CA PHE A 80 -2.66 -9.32 4.20
C PHE A 80 -3.22 -10.40 5.12
N SER A 81 -2.55 -10.70 6.23
CA SER A 81 -3.06 -11.63 7.25
C SER A 81 -4.38 -11.14 7.86
N ALA A 82 -4.48 -9.84 8.19
CA ALA A 82 -5.71 -9.22 8.68
C ALA A 82 -6.84 -9.23 7.64
N ALA A 83 -6.50 -9.21 6.34
CA ALA A 83 -7.44 -9.37 5.24
C ALA A 83 -7.89 -10.83 5.02
N GLY A 84 -7.39 -11.80 5.82
CA GLY A 84 -7.77 -13.20 5.76
C GLY A 84 -6.94 -14.05 4.79
N LEU A 85 -5.84 -13.52 4.24
CA LEU A 85 -4.94 -14.31 3.39
C LEU A 85 -4.10 -15.27 4.24
N THR A 86 -3.92 -16.51 3.73
CA THR A 86 -3.09 -17.49 4.41
C THR A 86 -1.60 -17.13 4.34
N GLY A 87 -0.80 -17.57 5.31
CA GLY A 87 0.65 -17.37 5.28
C GLY A 87 1.29 -17.94 4.00
N GLN A 88 0.81 -19.09 3.52
CA GLN A 88 1.29 -19.69 2.27
C GLN A 88 1.04 -18.77 1.05
N THR A 89 -0.15 -18.16 0.97
CA THR A 89 -0.49 -17.21 -0.10
C THR A 89 0.41 -15.98 -0.04
N ILE A 90 0.63 -15.45 1.17
CA ILE A 90 1.47 -14.27 1.39
C ILE A 90 2.91 -14.54 0.94
N GLU A 91 3.51 -15.63 1.40
CA GLU A 91 4.90 -15.95 1.04
C GLU A 91 5.02 -16.29 -0.45
N SER A 92 4.06 -17.04 -1.04
CA SER A 92 4.05 -17.27 -2.50
C SER A 92 3.98 -15.97 -3.32
N TYR A 93 3.20 -14.99 -2.85
CA TYR A 93 3.17 -13.66 -3.50
C TYR A 93 4.53 -12.96 -3.40
N LEU A 94 5.16 -12.98 -2.23
CA LEU A 94 6.44 -12.33 -2.00
C LEU A 94 7.58 -12.99 -2.79
N ASP A 95 7.60 -14.32 -2.87
CA ASP A 95 8.57 -15.08 -3.67
C ASP A 95 8.45 -14.73 -5.17
N ARG A 96 7.23 -14.65 -5.69
CA ARG A 96 6.97 -14.26 -7.09
C ARG A 96 7.33 -12.80 -7.35
N ALA A 97 7.12 -11.93 -6.39
CA ALA A 97 7.44 -10.50 -6.50
C ALA A 97 8.95 -10.23 -6.51
N GLY A 98 9.76 -11.14 -6.01
CA GLY A 98 11.21 -11.07 -6.03
C GLY A 98 11.80 -9.89 -5.24
N ALA A 99 13.00 -9.45 -5.65
CA ALA A 99 13.72 -8.37 -4.98
C ALA A 99 12.94 -7.06 -5.00
N CYS A 100 13.08 -6.29 -3.91
CA CYS A 100 12.48 -4.96 -3.79
C CYS A 100 13.32 -3.90 -4.49
N VAL A 101 12.68 -3.08 -5.32
CA VAL A 101 13.29 -1.94 -6.01
C VAL A 101 12.49 -0.68 -5.69
N LEU A 102 13.18 0.38 -5.27
CA LEU A 102 12.57 1.70 -5.05
C LEU A 102 12.57 2.49 -6.37
N THR A 103 11.38 2.93 -6.79
CA THR A 103 11.17 3.60 -8.07
C THR A 103 10.40 4.91 -7.90
N ARG A 104 10.21 5.65 -9.00
CA ARG A 104 9.15 6.69 -9.07
C ARG A 104 7.80 5.99 -9.09
N THR A 105 6.74 6.73 -8.75
CA THR A 105 5.35 6.25 -8.87
C THR A 105 5.05 5.74 -10.27
N HIS A 106 4.16 4.74 -10.35
CA HIS A 106 3.90 3.97 -11.55
C HIS A 106 3.01 4.67 -12.58
N GLY A 107 2.63 5.92 -12.33
CA GLY A 107 1.92 6.74 -13.29
C GLY A 107 0.80 7.59 -12.69
N ARG A 108 0.15 8.38 -13.55
CA ARG A 108 -0.92 9.30 -13.11
C ARG A 108 -2.14 8.58 -12.54
N ARG A 109 -2.46 7.41 -13.08
CA ARG A 109 -3.59 6.59 -12.64
C ARG A 109 -3.33 6.05 -11.23
N GLU A 110 -2.15 5.53 -10.98
CA GLU A 110 -1.74 4.98 -9.69
C GLU A 110 -1.66 6.07 -8.62
N VAL A 111 -1.17 7.25 -8.98
CA VAL A 111 -1.21 8.44 -8.10
C VAL A 111 -2.66 8.85 -7.79
N ALA A 112 -3.58 8.76 -8.76
CA ALA A 112 -5.00 9.00 -8.49
C ALA A 112 -5.61 7.95 -7.53
N PHE A 113 -5.18 6.69 -7.61
CA PHE A 113 -5.56 5.66 -6.64
C PHE A 113 -5.08 5.99 -5.24
N LEU A 114 -3.85 6.45 -5.13
CA LEU A 114 -3.23 6.85 -3.87
C LEU A 114 -3.96 8.04 -3.23
N ASN A 115 -4.26 9.09 -4.02
CA ASN A 115 -5.01 10.24 -3.54
C ASN A 115 -6.40 9.83 -3.03
N ARG A 116 -7.09 8.93 -3.77
CA ARG A 116 -8.39 8.44 -3.35
C ARG A 116 -8.32 7.61 -2.07
N ALA A 117 -7.31 6.76 -1.94
CA ALA A 117 -7.09 6.00 -0.71
C ALA A 117 -6.81 6.94 0.47
N TRP A 118 -6.06 8.02 0.24
CA TRP A 118 -5.82 9.06 1.25
C TRP A 118 -7.13 9.74 1.70
N ASP A 119 -8.00 10.14 0.76
CA ASP A 119 -9.32 10.70 1.08
C ASP A 119 -10.15 9.72 1.91
N ASP A 120 -10.13 8.41 1.55
CA ASP A 120 -10.85 7.37 2.26
C ASP A 120 -10.30 7.13 3.67
N VAL A 121 -8.98 7.16 3.86
CA VAL A 121 -8.32 7.09 5.17
C VAL A 121 -8.73 8.26 6.06
N LEU A 122 -8.73 9.49 5.54
CA LEU A 122 -9.17 10.67 6.29
C LEU A 122 -10.65 10.59 6.69
N ALA A 123 -11.51 10.10 5.79
CA ALA A 123 -12.94 9.97 6.06
C ALA A 123 -13.27 8.89 7.10
N LEU A 124 -12.36 7.92 7.31
CA LEU A 124 -12.53 6.76 8.18
C LEU A 124 -11.55 6.76 9.36
N ASP A 125 -10.91 7.89 9.66
CA ASP A 125 -9.88 8.01 10.69
C ASP A 125 -10.38 7.67 12.11
N TYR A 126 -11.70 7.67 12.33
CA TYR A 126 -12.34 7.19 13.56
C TYR A 126 -12.17 5.68 13.79
N CYS A 127 -11.75 4.90 12.77
CA CYS A 127 -11.42 3.47 12.88
C CYS A 127 -9.97 3.24 13.32
N MET A 128 -9.17 4.30 13.52
CA MET A 128 -7.77 4.17 13.91
C MET A 128 -7.59 3.70 15.35
N ASP A 129 -6.56 2.91 15.54
CA ASP A 129 -5.97 2.61 16.85
C ASP A 129 -4.66 3.39 17.01
N GLU A 130 -4.68 4.46 17.80
CA GLU A 130 -3.49 5.30 18.04
C GLU A 130 -2.41 4.61 18.88
N SER A 131 -2.70 3.45 19.47
CA SER A 131 -1.73 2.65 20.24
C SER A 131 -0.95 1.64 19.38
N SER A 132 -1.34 1.48 18.11
CA SER A 132 -0.75 0.50 17.19
C SER A 132 -0.21 1.15 15.92
N THR A 133 0.93 0.65 15.45
CA THR A 133 1.46 1.06 14.13
C THR A 133 0.63 0.48 13.00
N GLU A 134 0.24 -0.79 13.08
CA GLU A 134 -0.65 -1.42 12.10
C GLU A 134 -2.10 -1.04 12.36
N GLN A 135 -2.87 -0.82 11.30
CA GLN A 135 -4.21 -0.26 11.36
C GLN A 135 -5.27 -1.21 10.75
N PRO A 136 -5.43 -2.45 11.27
CA PRO A 136 -6.26 -3.47 10.62
C PRO A 136 -7.73 -3.07 10.48
N LEU A 137 -8.30 -2.33 11.44
CA LEU A 137 -9.70 -1.89 11.37
C LEU A 137 -9.88 -0.77 10.33
N LEU A 138 -8.95 0.19 10.28
CA LEU A 138 -8.95 1.25 9.27
C LEU A 138 -8.73 0.66 7.88
N ASP A 139 -7.72 -0.20 7.70
CA ASP A 139 -7.43 -0.89 6.44
C ASP A 139 -8.65 -1.67 5.95
N HIS A 140 -9.30 -2.42 6.84
CA HIS A 140 -10.52 -3.15 6.52
C HIS A 140 -11.64 -2.21 6.05
N ALA A 141 -11.89 -1.12 6.77
CA ALA A 141 -12.93 -0.15 6.42
C ALA A 141 -12.67 0.51 5.07
N VAL A 142 -11.43 0.94 4.80
CA VAL A 142 -11.00 1.53 3.52
C VAL A 142 -11.17 0.54 2.37
N ASN A 143 -10.71 -0.70 2.52
CA ASN A 143 -10.70 -1.70 1.46
C ASN A 143 -12.05 -2.35 1.18
N ARG A 144 -13.04 -2.18 2.06
CA ARG A 144 -14.43 -2.59 1.83
C ARG A 144 -15.27 -1.58 1.06
N LYS A 145 -14.82 -0.34 0.90
CA LYS A 145 -15.56 0.66 0.10
C LYS A 145 -15.61 0.23 -1.36
N PRO A 146 -16.81 0.07 -1.96
CA PRO A 146 -16.92 -0.25 -3.37
C PRO A 146 -16.38 0.90 -4.22
N SER A 147 -15.55 0.56 -5.19
CA SER A 147 -14.96 1.54 -6.10
C SER A 147 -14.69 0.91 -7.47
N ARG A 148 -14.59 1.74 -8.51
CA ARG A 148 -14.15 1.28 -9.84
C ARG A 148 -12.64 1.15 -9.85
N CYS A 149 -12.13 0.13 -10.54
CA CYS A 149 -10.70 -0.05 -10.79
C CYS A 149 -10.50 -0.55 -12.23
N VAL A 150 -9.56 0.04 -12.93
CA VAL A 150 -9.22 -0.39 -14.31
C VAL A 150 -8.69 -1.83 -14.28
N GLY A 151 -9.18 -2.65 -15.21
CA GLY A 151 -8.85 -4.08 -15.24
C GLY A 151 -9.81 -4.98 -14.45
N PHE A 152 -10.83 -4.37 -13.81
CA PHE A 152 -11.90 -5.09 -13.11
C PHE A 152 -13.28 -4.55 -13.52
N ASP A 153 -14.25 -5.45 -13.64
CA ASP A 153 -15.60 -5.07 -14.00
C ASP A 153 -16.36 -4.47 -12.80
N GLY A 154 -17.12 -3.40 -13.09
CA GLY A 154 -18.09 -2.84 -12.16
C GLY A 154 -17.49 -2.14 -10.93
N LEU A 155 -18.30 -2.09 -9.87
CA LEU A 155 -17.96 -1.61 -8.54
C LEU A 155 -17.70 -2.79 -7.63
N ALA A 156 -16.51 -2.86 -7.02
CA ALA A 156 -16.17 -3.90 -6.06
C ALA A 156 -15.24 -3.34 -4.96
N PRO A 157 -15.17 -3.97 -3.79
CA PRO A 157 -14.18 -3.70 -2.76
C PRO A 157 -12.76 -3.98 -3.24
N ALA A 158 -11.79 -3.19 -2.77
CA ALA A 158 -10.39 -3.41 -3.09
C ALA A 158 -9.87 -4.75 -2.53
N ALA A 159 -10.41 -5.21 -1.39
CA ALA A 159 -10.07 -6.50 -0.81
C ALA A 159 -10.44 -7.68 -1.73
N GLU A 160 -11.60 -7.64 -2.38
CA GLU A 160 -12.02 -8.68 -3.34
C GLU A 160 -11.10 -8.68 -4.57
N ARG A 161 -10.77 -7.49 -5.09
CA ARG A 161 -9.83 -7.37 -6.22
C ARG A 161 -8.43 -7.85 -5.87
N LEU A 162 -7.99 -7.63 -4.62
CA LEU A 162 -6.72 -8.17 -4.14
C LEU A 162 -6.72 -9.70 -4.23
N ALA A 163 -7.75 -10.35 -3.70
CA ALA A 163 -7.87 -11.81 -3.74
C ALA A 163 -7.82 -12.35 -5.18
N ILE A 164 -8.54 -11.70 -6.12
CA ILE A 164 -8.46 -12.02 -7.55
C ILE A 164 -7.04 -11.82 -8.09
N SER A 165 -6.39 -10.69 -7.74
CA SER A 165 -5.02 -10.37 -8.18
C SER A 165 -3.99 -11.41 -7.72
N LEU A 166 -4.21 -12.01 -6.56
CA LEU A 166 -3.34 -13.04 -5.97
C LEU A 166 -3.73 -14.45 -6.41
N GLU A 167 -4.78 -14.61 -7.25
CA GLU A 167 -5.32 -15.90 -7.70
C GLU A 167 -5.82 -16.76 -6.52
N VAL A 168 -6.30 -16.13 -5.46
CA VAL A 168 -6.92 -16.81 -4.31
C VAL A 168 -8.40 -17.01 -4.60
N ARG A 169 -8.85 -18.24 -4.56
CA ARG A 169 -10.31 -18.54 -4.53
C ARG A 169 -10.81 -18.20 -3.12
N ILE A 170 -11.69 -17.23 -3.04
CA ILE A 170 -12.46 -16.90 -1.83
C ILE A 170 -13.60 -17.92 -1.68
#